data_f6164840adc11554a7b0cfd2d9edeea7
#
_entry.id   f6164840adc11554a7b0cfd2d9edeea7
#
_cell.length_a   1.000
_cell.length_b   1.000
_cell.length_c   1.000
_cell.angle_alpha   90.00
_cell.angle_beta   90.00
_cell.angle_gamma   90.00
#
_symmetry.space_group_name_H-M   'P 1'
#
loop_
_entity.id
_entity.type
_entity.pdbx_description
1 polymer ?
#
loop_
_entity_poly.entity_id
_entity_poly.type
_entity_poly.pdbx_seq_one_letter_code
_entity_poly.pdbx_strand_id
1 'polypeptide(L)'
;FARITAIGQHPRKYADTYIMLEQVGHRLDREVERLFNLAEAEGLTGMGVTHYIEDHMDLANVLRTSSKEWDGGYVICGLTGSGESFAVRDPWGIRPAFWYQDDEVAVLASERPVIQTAFNVPAASIKELMPGQALLINKTGKLRTTQINKVREVKPCSFERIYFSRGSDVDIYRERKLLGEKLIPNILKAINKDLDHTVFSFIPNTAEVAFYGMLQGLDDYLNEEKMQQIASLGHSPNLEELEQILSRRIRSEKVAIKDIKLRTFIAEGNSRNDLAAHVYDITYGSLVPGVDNLVIIDDSIVRGTTLKQSIIGILDRLSPKKIVIVSSSPQVRYPDYYGIDMAKMSEFIAFKAAIELLKDRDMKDVIAAAYRKSKDQIGLPKEQMVNYVKDIYAPFTDEEISVKMVELLTPAGTKAKVEIVYQPLEGLHEACPNHRGDWYFSGDYPTPGGVKMLNNAFIDYIEQVYQF
;
A
#
# COMPACT_ATOMS: atom_id res chain seq x y z
N PHE A 1 -2.83 24.82 10.93
CA PHE A 1 -2.97 26.15 10.34
C PHE A 1 -3.16 27.22 11.44
N ALA A 2 -4.18 27.14 12.28
CA ALA A 2 -4.47 28.14 13.33
C ALA A 2 -3.26 28.47 14.23
N ARG A 3 -2.44 27.48 14.58
CA ARG A 3 -1.22 27.72 15.40
C ARG A 3 -0.14 28.48 14.66
N ILE A 4 0.02 28.26 13.37
CA ILE A 4 1.02 28.95 12.54
C ILE A 4 0.61 30.41 12.38
N THR A 5 -0.67 30.67 12.15
CA THR A 5 -1.18 32.03 12.09
C THR A 5 -1.08 32.77 13.44
N ALA A 6 -1.25 32.05 14.56
CA ALA A 6 -1.10 32.61 15.90
C ALA A 6 0.34 33.06 16.23
N ILE A 7 1.36 32.50 15.57
CA ILE A 7 2.76 32.94 15.71
C ILE A 7 3.21 33.91 14.60
N GLY A 8 2.25 34.48 13.83
CA GLY A 8 2.52 35.48 12.80
C GLY A 8 2.87 34.96 11.42
N GLN A 9 2.80 33.65 11.20
CA GLN A 9 2.98 33.05 9.88
C GLN A 9 1.67 33.10 9.09
N HIS A 10 1.73 33.36 7.79
CA HIS A 10 0.56 33.46 6.93
C HIS A 10 0.69 32.55 5.70
N PRO A 11 0.56 31.21 5.86
CA PRO A 11 0.69 30.30 4.75
C PRO A 11 -0.38 30.56 3.68
N ARG A 12 0.06 30.68 2.44
CA ARG A 12 -0.83 30.97 1.28
C ARG A 12 -1.65 29.75 0.84
N LYS A 13 -1.27 28.56 1.27
CA LYS A 13 -1.92 27.29 0.92
C LYS A 13 -2.19 26.47 2.18
N TYR A 14 -3.27 25.71 2.15
CA TYR A 14 -3.65 24.81 3.24
C TYR A 14 -3.00 23.41 3.14
N ALA A 15 -2.10 23.19 2.16
CA ALA A 15 -1.39 21.92 2.05
C ALA A 15 -0.51 21.69 3.29
N ASP A 16 -0.52 20.47 3.81
CA ASP A 16 0.24 20.04 4.98
C ASP A 16 1.75 20.26 4.80
N THR A 17 2.30 19.91 3.64
CA THR A 17 3.71 20.12 3.28
C THR A 17 4.11 21.58 3.33
N TYR A 18 3.23 22.50 2.90
CA TYR A 18 3.48 23.92 2.97
C TYR A 18 3.49 24.43 4.42
N ILE A 19 2.57 23.94 5.24
CA ILE A 19 2.51 24.24 6.67
C ILE A 19 3.76 23.73 7.40
N MET A 20 4.24 22.54 7.07
CA MET A 20 5.46 21.98 7.65
C MET A 20 6.69 22.80 7.26
N LEU A 21 6.79 23.24 6.01
CA LEU A 21 7.86 24.12 5.55
C LEU A 21 7.90 25.44 6.33
N GLU A 22 6.74 26.08 6.53
CA GLU A 22 6.63 27.32 7.31
C GLU A 22 7.03 27.10 8.79
N GLN A 23 6.69 25.96 9.36
CA GLN A 23 7.11 25.62 10.73
C GLN A 23 8.63 25.46 10.86
N VAL A 24 9.24 24.76 9.91
CA VAL A 24 10.71 24.60 9.88
C VAL A 24 11.39 25.95 9.68
N GLY A 25 10.91 26.76 8.71
CA GLY A 25 11.43 28.09 8.43
C GLY A 25 11.38 28.99 9.66
N HIS A 26 10.24 29.06 10.34
CA HIS A 26 10.09 29.86 11.55
C HIS A 26 11.07 29.43 12.69
N ARG A 27 11.27 28.12 12.87
CA ARG A 27 12.22 27.63 13.89
C ARG A 27 13.67 27.87 13.51
N LEU A 28 13.98 27.77 12.22
CA LEU A 28 15.30 28.09 11.69
C LEU A 28 15.63 29.59 11.92
N ASP A 29 14.68 30.45 11.60
CA ASP A 29 14.81 31.90 11.79
C ASP A 29 15.06 32.26 13.27
N ARG A 30 14.32 31.64 14.19
CA ARG A 30 14.55 31.81 15.64
C ARG A 30 15.92 31.32 16.09
N GLU A 31 16.44 30.24 15.53
CA GLU A 31 17.78 29.76 15.87
C GLU A 31 18.87 30.67 15.31
N VAL A 32 18.67 31.21 14.11
CA VAL A 32 19.56 32.23 13.54
C VAL A 32 19.58 33.50 14.40
N GLU A 33 18.42 34.00 14.81
CA GLU A 33 18.31 35.17 15.71
C GLU A 33 19.04 34.93 17.05
N ARG A 34 18.88 33.76 17.65
CA ARG A 34 19.54 33.37 18.88
C ARG A 34 21.08 33.38 18.73
N LEU A 35 21.58 32.79 17.66
CA LEU A 35 23.02 32.72 17.38
C LEU A 35 23.61 34.08 16.99
N PHE A 36 22.84 34.90 16.28
CA PHE A 36 23.21 36.28 15.97
C PHE A 36 23.48 37.06 17.26
N ASN A 37 22.55 37.07 18.21
CA ASN A 37 22.69 37.76 19.48
C ASN A 37 23.90 37.26 20.30
N LEU A 38 24.19 35.94 20.25
CA LEU A 38 25.37 35.38 20.91
C LEU A 38 26.67 35.86 20.24
N ALA A 39 26.74 35.86 18.92
CA ALA A 39 27.89 36.33 18.16
C ALA A 39 28.18 37.82 18.43
N GLU A 40 27.14 38.66 18.48
CA GLU A 40 27.30 40.09 18.86
C GLU A 40 27.82 40.26 20.29
N ALA A 41 27.32 39.43 21.24
CA ALA A 41 27.79 39.44 22.63
C ALA A 41 29.28 39.04 22.76
N GLU A 42 29.78 38.23 21.83
CA GLU A 42 31.21 37.88 21.71
C GLU A 42 32.02 38.94 20.94
N GLY A 43 31.40 40.04 20.48
CA GLY A 43 32.04 41.14 19.76
C GLY A 43 32.29 40.83 18.28
N LEU A 44 31.67 39.81 17.71
CA LEU A 44 31.82 39.50 16.29
C LEU A 44 30.99 40.45 15.42
N THR A 45 31.49 40.75 14.22
CA THR A 45 30.80 41.61 13.24
C THR A 45 30.94 41.08 11.82
N GLY A 46 30.01 41.45 10.92
CA GLY A 46 30.05 41.13 9.51
C GLY A 46 30.15 39.62 9.25
N MET A 47 31.12 39.20 8.45
CA MET A 47 31.33 37.79 8.12
C MET A 47 31.64 36.91 9.35
N GLY A 48 32.21 37.48 10.43
CA GLY A 48 32.43 36.75 11.67
C GLY A 48 31.12 36.24 12.28
N VAL A 49 30.05 37.04 12.25
CA VAL A 49 28.71 36.62 12.68
C VAL A 49 28.17 35.50 11.80
N THR A 50 28.33 35.60 10.48
CA THR A 50 27.87 34.55 9.54
C THR A 50 28.54 33.22 9.83
N HIS A 51 29.86 33.23 9.96
CA HIS A 51 30.59 31.96 10.28
C HIS A 51 30.22 31.39 11.65
N TYR A 52 30.02 32.26 12.65
CA TYR A 52 29.56 31.84 13.96
C TYR A 52 28.20 31.13 13.89
N ILE A 53 27.23 31.69 13.17
CA ILE A 53 25.89 31.09 12.96
C ILE A 53 26.03 29.74 12.24
N GLU A 54 26.80 29.67 11.16
CA GLU A 54 27.01 28.42 10.40
C GLU A 54 27.67 27.34 11.24
N ASP A 55 28.63 27.66 12.07
CA ASP A 55 29.39 26.68 12.87
C ASP A 55 28.61 26.22 14.13
N HIS A 56 27.65 27.00 14.62
CA HIS A 56 26.90 26.73 15.84
C HIS A 56 25.43 26.39 15.60
N MET A 57 24.97 26.28 14.34
CA MET A 57 23.61 25.92 13.99
C MET A 57 23.21 24.55 14.55
N ASP A 58 22.18 24.50 15.42
CA ASP A 58 21.61 23.25 15.91
C ASP A 58 20.40 22.83 15.09
N LEU A 59 20.65 22.34 13.88
CA LEU A 59 19.62 21.85 12.98
C LEU A 59 18.80 20.67 13.58
N ALA A 60 19.42 19.85 14.44
CA ALA A 60 18.70 18.79 15.15
C ALA A 60 17.63 19.34 16.09
N ASN A 61 17.93 20.45 16.80
CA ASN A 61 16.98 21.12 17.67
C ASN A 61 15.87 21.84 16.85
N VAL A 62 16.22 22.46 15.74
CA VAL A 62 15.24 23.05 14.80
C VAL A 62 14.24 21.98 14.35
N LEU A 63 14.70 20.83 13.89
CA LEU A 63 13.85 19.73 13.44
C LEU A 63 13.02 19.14 14.60
N ARG A 64 13.61 18.94 15.77
CA ARG A 64 12.93 18.42 16.96
C ARG A 64 11.77 19.32 17.40
N THR A 65 11.99 20.63 17.41
CA THR A 65 10.97 21.59 17.83
C THR A 65 9.89 21.81 16.76
N SER A 66 10.24 21.70 15.48
CA SER A 66 9.28 21.79 14.37
C SER A 66 8.37 20.57 14.31
N SER A 67 8.94 19.37 14.41
CA SER A 67 8.23 18.09 14.19
C SER A 67 7.46 17.59 15.42
N LYS A 68 7.53 18.27 16.55
CA LYS A 68 6.93 17.80 17.83
C LYS A 68 5.45 17.45 17.73
N GLU A 69 4.72 18.12 16.86
CA GLU A 69 3.26 17.98 16.71
C GLU A 69 2.87 17.40 15.33
N TRP A 70 3.84 17.01 14.52
CA TRP A 70 3.55 16.39 13.24
C TRP A 70 2.92 15.02 13.47
N ASP A 71 1.88 14.75 12.71
CA ASP A 71 1.08 13.53 12.80
C ASP A 71 0.99 12.92 11.39
N GLY A 72 1.29 11.63 11.29
CA GLY A 72 1.25 10.93 10.02
C GLY A 72 2.57 10.28 9.62
N GLY A 73 2.61 9.74 8.39
CA GLY A 73 3.78 9.11 7.81
C GLY A 73 4.52 10.07 6.89
N TYR A 74 5.81 10.28 7.13
CA TYR A 74 6.62 11.18 6.32
C TYR A 74 8.10 10.82 6.30
N VAL A 75 8.74 11.14 5.18
CA VAL A 75 10.19 11.33 5.05
C VAL A 75 10.40 12.67 4.36
N ILE A 76 11.03 13.62 5.06
CA ILE A 76 11.22 14.99 4.57
C ILE A 76 12.70 15.24 4.43
N CYS A 77 13.11 15.68 3.24
CA CYS A 77 14.46 16.13 2.94
C CYS A 77 14.49 17.65 2.79
N GLY A 78 15.58 18.27 3.22
CA GLY A 78 15.77 19.70 3.10
C GLY A 78 17.24 20.10 2.97
N LEU A 79 17.42 21.30 2.43
CA LEU A 79 18.72 21.99 2.30
C LEU A 79 18.58 23.40 2.87
N THR A 80 19.51 23.78 3.74
CA THR A 80 19.57 25.14 4.30
C THR A 80 20.39 26.07 3.41
N GLY A 81 20.21 27.38 3.57
CA GLY A 81 21.02 28.38 2.88
C GLY A 81 22.51 28.34 3.25
N SER A 82 22.87 27.79 4.41
CA SER A 82 24.23 27.56 4.87
C SER A 82 24.91 26.32 4.28
N GLY A 83 24.17 25.53 3.47
CA GLY A 83 24.70 24.31 2.83
C GLY A 83 24.54 23.03 3.64
N GLU A 84 23.86 23.07 4.76
CA GLU A 84 23.54 21.88 5.52
C GLU A 84 22.33 21.17 4.91
N SER A 85 22.37 19.84 4.86
CA SER A 85 21.29 19.00 4.36
C SER A 85 20.74 18.12 5.47
N PHE A 86 19.45 17.80 5.38
CA PHE A 86 18.82 16.89 6.33
C PHE A 86 17.79 15.98 5.68
N ALA A 87 17.56 14.85 6.33
CA ALA A 87 16.36 14.04 6.14
C ALA A 87 15.78 13.68 7.51
N VAL A 88 14.46 13.67 7.65
CA VAL A 88 13.78 13.29 8.88
C VAL A 88 12.67 12.31 8.58
N ARG A 89 12.60 11.22 9.37
CA ARG A 89 11.59 10.18 9.23
C ARG A 89 10.59 10.25 10.39
N ASP A 90 9.34 9.93 10.09
CA ASP A 90 8.25 9.87 11.06
C ASP A 90 8.54 8.90 12.22
N PRO A 91 8.01 9.17 13.44
CA PRO A 91 8.32 8.37 14.62
C PRO A 91 7.58 7.02 14.70
N TRP A 92 6.62 6.75 13.83
CA TRP A 92 5.95 5.45 13.69
C TRP A 92 6.61 4.55 12.62
N GLY A 93 7.53 5.13 11.81
CA GLY A 93 8.19 4.39 10.74
C GLY A 93 7.26 3.97 9.61
N ILE A 94 6.18 4.72 9.38
CA ILE A 94 5.15 4.41 8.37
C ILE A 94 5.76 4.33 6.98
N ARG A 95 6.56 5.34 6.61
CA ARG A 95 7.22 5.38 5.30
C ARG A 95 8.67 4.89 5.39
N PRO A 96 9.15 4.14 4.38
CA PRO A 96 10.52 3.65 4.35
C PRO A 96 11.51 4.77 4.01
N ALA A 97 12.72 4.69 4.57
CA ALA A 97 13.84 5.56 4.24
C ALA A 97 15.15 4.81 4.39
N PHE A 98 15.94 4.77 3.34
CA PHE A 98 17.22 4.09 3.28
C PHE A 98 18.31 5.06 2.88
N TRP A 99 19.51 4.88 3.41
CA TRP A 99 20.64 5.73 3.11
C TRP A 99 21.95 4.94 2.94
N TYR A 100 22.82 5.51 2.14
CA TYR A 100 24.17 5.03 1.86
C TYR A 100 25.14 6.20 1.90
N GLN A 101 26.37 5.95 2.29
CA GLN A 101 27.46 6.92 2.25
C GLN A 101 28.76 6.21 1.92
N ASP A 102 29.56 6.86 1.08
CA ASP A 102 30.99 6.59 0.87
C ASP A 102 31.80 7.90 1.00
N ASP A 103 33.02 7.91 0.46
CA ASP A 103 33.92 9.06 0.55
C ASP A 103 33.52 10.23 -0.36
N GLU A 104 32.65 10.01 -1.37
CA GLU A 104 32.28 10.98 -2.36
C GLU A 104 30.82 11.45 -2.22
N VAL A 105 29.92 10.57 -1.86
CA VAL A 105 28.48 10.84 -1.86
C VAL A 105 27.77 10.35 -0.59
N ALA A 106 26.68 11.06 -0.24
CA ALA A 106 25.67 10.59 0.68
C ALA A 106 24.32 10.56 -0.04
N VAL A 107 23.63 9.46 0.02
CA VAL A 107 22.37 9.21 -0.72
C VAL A 107 21.28 8.79 0.24
N LEU A 108 20.07 9.29 0.02
CA LEU A 108 18.85 8.83 0.69
C LEU A 108 17.79 8.55 -0.35
N ALA A 109 17.08 7.42 -0.18
CA ALA A 109 15.95 7.04 -1.03
C ALA A 109 14.90 6.29 -0.21
N SER A 110 13.67 6.23 -0.73
CA SER A 110 12.59 5.43 -0.16
C SER A 110 12.77 3.91 -0.35
N GLU A 111 13.66 3.49 -1.27
CA GLU A 111 13.82 2.09 -1.66
C GLU A 111 15.31 1.71 -1.80
N ARG A 112 15.72 0.56 -1.22
CA ARG A 112 17.08 0.02 -1.34
C ARG A 112 17.52 -0.26 -2.79
N PRO A 113 16.68 -0.89 -3.65
CA PRO A 113 17.08 -1.21 -5.02
C PRO A 113 17.44 0.02 -5.86
N VAL A 114 16.88 1.17 -5.56
CA VAL A 114 17.24 2.42 -6.24
C VAL A 114 18.69 2.77 -5.98
N ILE A 115 19.12 2.72 -4.72
CA ILE A 115 20.52 2.98 -4.32
C ILE A 115 21.45 1.91 -4.89
N GLN A 116 21.06 0.61 -4.76
CA GLN A 116 21.85 -0.50 -5.30
C GLN A 116 22.14 -0.34 -6.80
N THR A 117 21.10 -0.04 -7.57
CA THR A 117 21.21 0.06 -9.04
C THR A 117 21.97 1.32 -9.46
N ALA A 118 21.71 2.47 -8.81
CA ALA A 118 22.32 3.74 -9.22
C ALA A 118 23.81 3.82 -8.86
N PHE A 119 24.22 3.24 -7.72
CA PHE A 119 25.60 3.31 -7.20
C PHE A 119 26.36 1.99 -7.27
N ASN A 120 25.73 0.93 -7.77
CA ASN A 120 26.32 -0.41 -7.88
C ASN A 120 26.89 -0.92 -6.54
N VAL A 121 26.13 -0.79 -5.47
CA VAL A 121 26.53 -1.16 -4.11
C VAL A 121 25.74 -2.35 -3.57
N PRO A 122 26.33 -3.20 -2.70
CA PRO A 122 25.62 -4.32 -2.11
C PRO A 122 24.55 -3.85 -1.10
N ALA A 123 23.47 -4.60 -0.96
CA ALA A 123 22.37 -4.29 -0.04
C ALA A 123 22.85 -4.11 1.41
N ALA A 124 23.89 -4.85 1.82
CA ALA A 124 24.45 -4.79 3.18
C ALA A 124 25.10 -3.44 3.54
N SER A 125 25.50 -2.64 2.54
CA SER A 125 26.07 -1.29 2.77
C SER A 125 24.99 -0.22 2.95
N ILE A 126 23.73 -0.53 2.62
CA ILE A 126 22.62 0.40 2.72
C ILE A 126 21.95 0.26 4.09
N LYS A 127 21.81 1.37 4.77
CA LYS A 127 21.23 1.43 6.12
C LYS A 127 19.82 2.00 6.08
N GLU A 128 18.98 1.57 7.00
CA GLU A 128 17.68 2.17 7.21
C GLU A 128 17.80 3.40 8.12
N LEU A 129 17.11 4.49 7.79
CA LEU A 129 16.91 5.60 8.71
C LEU A 129 15.80 5.20 9.68
N MET A 130 16.13 5.05 10.96
CA MET A 130 15.21 4.52 11.96
C MET A 130 14.06 5.50 12.27
N PRO A 131 12.91 5.01 12.76
CA PRO A 131 11.76 5.86 13.12
C PRO A 131 12.15 6.98 14.08
N GLY A 132 11.72 8.20 13.76
CA GLY A 132 12.00 9.40 14.54
C GLY A 132 13.44 9.93 14.45
N GLN A 133 14.29 9.34 13.61
CA GLN A 133 15.64 9.84 13.37
C GLN A 133 15.68 10.92 12.30
N ALA A 134 16.67 11.78 12.42
CA ALA A 134 17.16 12.63 11.35
C ALA A 134 18.55 12.21 10.89
N LEU A 135 18.80 12.28 9.60
CA LEU A 135 20.10 12.22 8.95
C LEU A 135 20.50 13.65 8.65
N LEU A 136 21.65 14.06 9.15
CA LEU A 136 22.16 15.43 9.04
C LEU A 136 23.51 15.41 8.35
N ILE A 137 23.69 16.28 7.37
CA ILE A 137 24.95 16.47 6.65
C ILE A 137 25.33 17.94 6.77
N ASN A 138 26.48 18.23 7.36
CA ASN A 138 26.96 19.59 7.48
C ASN A 138 27.62 20.11 6.19
N LYS A 139 27.95 21.39 6.13
CA LYS A 139 28.60 22.03 4.97
C LYS A 139 29.92 21.41 4.55
N THR A 140 30.59 20.62 5.44
CA THR A 140 31.83 19.90 5.12
C THR A 140 31.59 18.47 4.64
N GLY A 141 30.34 18.05 4.44
CA GLY A 141 29.98 16.70 4.00
C GLY A 141 29.95 15.64 5.14
N LYS A 142 30.19 16.04 6.40
CA LYS A 142 30.13 15.10 7.52
C LYS A 142 28.71 14.71 7.84
N LEU A 143 28.40 13.43 7.72
CA LEU A 143 27.09 12.85 7.98
C LEU A 143 27.00 12.32 9.41
N ARG A 144 25.85 12.56 10.05
CA ARG A 144 25.47 11.92 11.31
C ARG A 144 23.98 11.59 11.34
N THR A 145 23.59 10.55 12.06
CA THR A 145 22.19 10.29 12.40
C THR A 145 21.94 10.65 13.86
N THR A 146 20.75 11.15 14.16
CA THR A 146 20.36 11.53 15.52
C THR A 146 18.88 11.31 15.76
N GLN A 147 18.51 10.89 16.97
CA GLN A 147 17.11 10.77 17.38
C GLN A 147 16.55 12.16 17.69
N ILE A 148 15.53 12.59 16.94
CA ILE A 148 14.88 13.88 17.16
C ILE A 148 13.49 13.73 17.79
N ASN A 149 12.75 12.68 17.44
CA ASN A 149 11.46 12.35 18.03
C ASN A 149 11.53 11.00 18.75
N LYS A 150 10.80 10.89 19.88
CA LYS A 150 10.65 9.60 20.56
C LYS A 150 9.95 8.62 19.62
N VAL A 151 10.52 7.43 19.46
CA VAL A 151 9.89 6.34 18.71
C VAL A 151 8.54 6.01 19.32
N ARG A 152 7.54 5.88 18.47
CA ARG A 152 6.19 5.45 18.80
C ARG A 152 6.01 3.95 18.58
N GLU A 153 4.79 3.46 18.61
CA GLU A 153 4.51 2.10 18.16
C GLU A 153 4.81 2.01 16.66
N VAL A 154 5.80 1.17 16.31
CA VAL A 154 6.31 1.08 14.94
C VAL A 154 5.29 0.32 14.09
N LYS A 155 4.77 0.97 13.07
CA LYS A 155 3.73 0.45 12.15
C LYS A 155 4.10 0.73 10.69
N PRO A 156 5.16 0.08 10.14
CA PRO A 156 5.53 0.25 8.74
C PRO A 156 4.40 -0.23 7.84
N CYS A 157 4.15 0.53 6.78
CA CYS A 157 3.07 0.27 5.83
C CYS A 157 3.20 -1.10 5.16
N SER A 158 2.21 -1.96 5.32
CA SER A 158 2.16 -3.27 4.66
C SER A 158 1.92 -3.16 3.15
N PHE A 159 1.27 -2.10 2.69
CA PHE A 159 1.02 -1.88 1.26
C PHE A 159 2.30 -1.56 0.48
N GLU A 160 3.36 -1.08 1.16
CA GLU A 160 4.70 -0.97 0.56
C GLU A 160 5.21 -2.35 0.10
N ARG A 161 4.89 -3.41 0.85
CA ARG A 161 5.33 -4.77 0.53
C ARG A 161 4.51 -5.38 -0.60
N ILE A 162 3.21 -5.06 -0.65
CA ILE A 162 2.27 -5.59 -1.64
C ILE A 162 2.46 -4.88 -3.00
N TYR A 163 2.49 -3.54 -3.00
CA TYR A 163 2.35 -2.75 -4.21
C TYR A 163 3.39 -1.63 -4.42
N PHE A 164 3.57 -0.70 -3.45
CA PHE A 164 4.27 0.57 -3.70
C PHE A 164 5.75 0.41 -3.97
N SER A 165 6.44 -0.39 -3.17
CA SER A 165 7.88 -0.60 -3.32
C SER A 165 8.20 -1.59 -4.44
N ARG A 166 9.41 -1.47 -5.01
CA ARG A 166 9.88 -2.32 -6.11
C ARG A 166 10.03 -3.77 -5.69
N GLY A 167 9.47 -4.68 -6.49
CA GLY A 167 9.59 -6.12 -6.28
C GLY A 167 11.02 -6.68 -6.49
N SER A 168 11.97 -5.86 -6.94
CA SER A 168 13.39 -6.24 -7.06
C SER A 168 14.16 -6.17 -5.73
N ASP A 169 13.57 -5.65 -4.65
CA ASP A 169 14.13 -5.77 -3.30
C ASP A 169 14.06 -7.23 -2.84
N VAL A 170 15.15 -7.75 -2.28
CA VAL A 170 15.28 -9.16 -1.90
C VAL A 170 14.22 -9.60 -0.88
N ASP A 171 13.89 -8.75 0.09
CA ASP A 171 12.91 -9.08 1.12
C ASP A 171 11.50 -8.98 0.55
N ILE A 172 11.20 -7.91 -0.23
CA ILE A 172 9.90 -7.72 -0.90
C ILE A 172 9.64 -8.86 -1.88
N TYR A 173 10.64 -9.29 -2.64
CA TYR A 173 10.52 -10.39 -3.56
C TYR A 173 10.09 -11.69 -2.84
N ARG A 174 10.74 -12.01 -1.71
CA ARG A 174 10.39 -13.18 -0.89
C ARG A 174 8.99 -13.06 -0.29
N GLU A 175 8.67 -11.90 0.27
CA GLU A 175 7.36 -11.63 0.88
C GLU A 175 6.23 -11.72 -0.15
N ARG A 176 6.40 -11.16 -1.35
CA ARG A 176 5.40 -11.30 -2.43
C ARG A 176 5.22 -12.75 -2.88
N LYS A 177 6.28 -13.55 -2.92
CA LYS A 177 6.14 -15.00 -3.16
C LYS A 177 5.33 -15.67 -2.06
N LEU A 178 5.62 -15.38 -0.80
CA LEU A 178 4.85 -15.92 0.33
C LEU A 178 3.38 -15.49 0.29
N LEU A 179 3.08 -14.26 -0.11
CA LEU A 179 1.69 -13.81 -0.30
C LEU A 179 0.95 -14.70 -1.31
N GLY A 180 1.60 -15.05 -2.42
CA GLY A 180 1.02 -15.98 -3.40
C GLY A 180 0.81 -17.38 -2.86
N GLU A 181 1.76 -17.91 -2.11
CA GLU A 181 1.71 -19.24 -1.47
C GLU A 181 0.58 -19.31 -0.43
N LYS A 182 0.41 -18.29 0.40
CA LYS A 182 -0.64 -18.24 1.44
C LYS A 182 -2.07 -18.24 0.90
N LEU A 183 -2.26 -17.98 -0.38
CA LEU A 183 -3.56 -18.01 -1.05
C LEU A 183 -4.02 -19.43 -1.47
N ILE A 184 -3.13 -20.40 -1.48
CA ILE A 184 -3.40 -21.76 -2.01
C ILE A 184 -4.64 -22.41 -1.40
N PRO A 185 -4.86 -22.44 -0.07
CA PRO A 185 -6.05 -23.08 0.49
C PRO A 185 -7.36 -22.47 -0.05
N ASN A 186 -7.42 -21.16 -0.19
CA ASN A 186 -8.60 -20.45 -0.66
C ASN A 186 -8.79 -20.64 -2.18
N ILE A 187 -7.73 -20.67 -2.95
CA ILE A 187 -7.76 -20.94 -4.40
C ILE A 187 -8.27 -22.37 -4.63
N LEU A 188 -7.72 -23.37 -3.94
CA LEU A 188 -8.15 -24.76 -4.06
C LEU A 188 -9.65 -24.93 -3.70
N LYS A 189 -10.12 -24.23 -2.68
CA LYS A 189 -11.54 -24.19 -2.33
C LYS A 189 -12.37 -23.59 -3.48
N ALA A 190 -11.93 -22.50 -4.06
CA ALA A 190 -12.64 -21.79 -5.14
C ALA A 190 -12.76 -22.64 -6.42
N ILE A 191 -11.77 -23.44 -6.75
CA ILE A 191 -11.77 -24.34 -7.92
C ILE A 191 -12.25 -25.76 -7.60
N ASN A 192 -12.71 -26.04 -6.37
CA ASN A 192 -13.09 -27.38 -5.90
C ASN A 192 -11.94 -28.41 -6.07
N LYS A 193 -10.68 -28.00 -5.91
CA LYS A 193 -9.45 -28.77 -6.11
C LYS A 193 -9.27 -29.33 -7.55
N ASP A 194 -10.01 -28.80 -8.53
CA ASP A 194 -9.90 -29.23 -9.93
C ASP A 194 -8.69 -28.53 -10.60
N LEU A 195 -7.50 -29.07 -10.35
CA LEU A 195 -6.26 -28.57 -10.94
C LEU A 195 -6.12 -28.91 -12.42
N ASP A 196 -6.70 -30.06 -12.85
CA ASP A 196 -6.55 -30.57 -14.21
C ASP A 196 -7.33 -29.70 -15.24
N HIS A 197 -8.46 -29.09 -14.81
CA HIS A 197 -9.25 -28.17 -15.63
C HIS A 197 -9.14 -26.74 -15.11
N THR A 198 -7.96 -26.31 -14.67
CA THR A 198 -7.72 -24.94 -14.22
C THR A 198 -6.45 -24.37 -14.86
N VAL A 199 -6.57 -23.18 -15.43
CA VAL A 199 -5.45 -22.39 -15.96
C VAL A 199 -5.18 -21.24 -15.01
N PHE A 200 -3.91 -21.06 -14.63
CA PHE A 200 -3.45 -20.02 -13.74
C PHE A 200 -2.74 -18.90 -14.51
N SER A 201 -3.03 -17.66 -14.16
CA SER A 201 -2.45 -16.48 -14.80
C SER A 201 -2.33 -15.32 -13.83
N PHE A 202 -1.82 -14.18 -14.28
CA PHE A 202 -1.70 -12.96 -13.49
C PHE A 202 -2.03 -11.72 -14.31
N ILE A 203 -2.38 -10.63 -13.59
CA ILE A 203 -2.53 -9.30 -14.18
C ILE A 203 -1.17 -8.60 -14.14
N PRO A 204 -0.59 -8.25 -15.31
CA PRO A 204 0.69 -7.55 -15.32
C PRO A 204 0.59 -6.13 -14.71
N ASN A 205 1.64 -5.62 -13.98
CA ASN A 205 2.95 -6.26 -13.82
C ASN A 205 3.20 -6.63 -12.34
N THR A 206 2.61 -5.93 -11.37
CA THR A 206 2.99 -6.02 -9.93
C THR A 206 2.69 -7.38 -9.33
N ALA A 207 1.62 -8.05 -9.78
CA ALA A 207 1.21 -9.36 -9.29
C ALA A 207 2.14 -10.52 -9.71
N GLU A 208 3.08 -10.29 -10.66
CA GLU A 208 3.91 -11.36 -11.24
C GLU A 208 4.69 -12.15 -10.18
N VAL A 209 5.27 -11.47 -9.18
CA VAL A 209 6.06 -12.15 -8.14
C VAL A 209 5.17 -13.01 -7.23
N ALA A 210 3.98 -12.52 -6.87
CA ALA A 210 3.00 -13.31 -6.11
C ALA A 210 2.50 -14.51 -6.93
N PHE A 211 2.35 -14.34 -8.25
CA PHE A 211 2.01 -15.44 -9.16
C PHE A 211 3.05 -16.57 -9.12
N TYR A 212 4.35 -16.26 -9.14
CA TYR A 212 5.38 -17.31 -9.00
C TYR A 212 5.31 -18.03 -7.66
N GLY A 213 5.00 -17.32 -6.58
CA GLY A 213 4.76 -17.95 -5.26
C GLY A 213 3.54 -18.86 -5.27
N MET A 214 2.45 -18.42 -5.88
CA MET A 214 1.24 -19.23 -6.07
C MET A 214 1.52 -20.50 -6.87
N LEU A 215 2.25 -20.41 -7.99
CA LEU A 215 2.61 -21.57 -8.78
C LEU A 215 3.46 -22.56 -7.98
N GLN A 216 4.45 -22.07 -7.23
CA GLN A 216 5.28 -22.91 -6.38
C GLN A 216 4.45 -23.66 -5.36
N GLY A 217 3.55 -23.00 -4.63
CA GLY A 217 2.70 -23.64 -3.65
C GLY A 217 1.69 -24.62 -4.27
N LEU A 218 1.20 -24.35 -5.48
CA LEU A 218 0.34 -25.30 -6.22
C LEU A 218 1.12 -26.54 -6.68
N ASP A 219 2.37 -26.37 -7.13
CA ASP A 219 3.23 -27.49 -7.51
C ASP A 219 3.57 -28.37 -6.29
N ASP A 220 3.84 -27.76 -5.14
CA ASP A 220 4.07 -28.50 -3.89
C ASP A 220 2.82 -29.29 -3.48
N TYR A 221 1.64 -28.67 -3.53
CA TYR A 221 0.37 -29.35 -3.27
C TYR A 221 0.12 -30.52 -4.25
N LEU A 222 0.33 -30.30 -5.56
CA LEU A 222 0.17 -31.33 -6.56
C LEU A 222 1.15 -32.50 -6.36
N ASN A 223 2.39 -32.21 -5.94
CA ASN A 223 3.38 -33.24 -5.64
C ASN A 223 2.98 -34.07 -4.42
N GLU A 224 2.40 -33.45 -3.38
CA GLU A 224 1.83 -34.17 -2.24
C GLU A 224 0.67 -35.10 -2.68
N GLU A 225 -0.25 -34.60 -3.52
CA GLU A 225 -1.32 -35.44 -4.10
C GLU A 225 -0.76 -36.63 -4.88
N LYS A 226 0.26 -36.43 -5.73
CA LYS A 226 0.91 -37.51 -6.48
C LYS A 226 1.52 -38.55 -5.55
N MET A 227 2.22 -38.13 -4.51
CA MET A 227 2.79 -39.05 -3.52
C MET A 227 1.72 -39.86 -2.82
N GLN A 228 0.61 -39.22 -2.42
CA GLN A 228 -0.53 -39.90 -1.79
C GLN A 228 -1.21 -40.90 -2.75
N GLN A 229 -1.38 -40.52 -4.03
CA GLN A 229 -1.92 -41.43 -5.06
C GLN A 229 -1.04 -42.65 -5.23
N ILE A 230 0.27 -42.49 -5.39
CA ILE A 230 1.21 -43.61 -5.53
C ILE A 230 1.18 -44.52 -4.28
N ALA A 231 1.19 -43.93 -3.09
CA ALA A 231 1.13 -44.68 -1.83
C ALA A 231 -0.18 -45.47 -1.65
N SER A 232 -1.28 -44.98 -2.24
CA SER A 232 -2.61 -45.62 -2.13
C SER A 232 -2.86 -46.74 -3.14
N LEU A 233 -1.98 -46.99 -4.12
CA LEU A 233 -2.18 -48.01 -5.15
C LEU A 233 -2.22 -49.44 -4.61
N GLY A 234 -1.69 -49.70 -3.40
CA GLY A 234 -1.75 -51.03 -2.75
C GLY A 234 -0.95 -52.13 -3.43
N HIS A 235 -0.26 -51.84 -4.53
CA HIS A 235 0.63 -52.72 -5.30
C HIS A 235 1.82 -51.93 -5.84
N SER A 236 2.84 -52.59 -6.34
CA SER A 236 3.95 -51.87 -7.04
C SER A 236 3.44 -51.33 -8.36
N PRO A 237 3.45 -50.01 -8.56
CA PRO A 237 2.93 -49.36 -9.76
C PRO A 237 3.79 -49.75 -10.99
N ASN A 238 3.14 -49.93 -12.14
CA ASN A 238 3.83 -50.10 -13.43
C ASN A 238 4.22 -48.71 -14.02
N LEU A 239 5.00 -48.72 -15.10
CA LEU A 239 5.49 -47.49 -15.70
C LEU A 239 4.37 -46.61 -16.25
N GLU A 240 3.30 -47.18 -16.80
CA GLU A 240 2.18 -46.43 -17.39
C GLU A 240 1.38 -45.71 -16.28
N GLU A 241 1.10 -46.38 -15.15
CA GLU A 241 0.46 -45.79 -13.98
C GLU A 241 1.31 -44.66 -13.39
N LEU A 242 2.64 -44.83 -13.28
CA LEU A 242 3.56 -43.82 -12.84
C LEU A 242 3.59 -42.64 -13.79
N GLU A 243 3.67 -42.86 -15.11
CA GLU A 243 3.67 -41.84 -16.12
C GLU A 243 2.38 -41.01 -16.05
N GLN A 244 1.22 -41.61 -15.90
CA GLN A 244 -0.08 -40.95 -15.77
C GLN A 244 -0.10 -40.04 -14.54
N ILE A 245 0.34 -40.50 -13.39
CA ILE A 245 0.36 -39.70 -12.16
C ILE A 245 1.42 -38.58 -12.24
N LEU A 246 2.64 -38.90 -12.67
CA LEU A 246 3.76 -38.00 -12.65
C LEU A 246 3.71 -36.97 -13.77
N SER A 247 3.00 -37.20 -14.87
CA SER A 247 2.84 -36.26 -16.00
C SER A 247 1.93 -35.08 -15.67
N ARG A 248 1.08 -35.17 -14.64
CA ARG A 248 0.23 -34.05 -14.21
C ARG A 248 1.08 -32.82 -13.91
N ARG A 249 0.64 -31.66 -14.37
CA ARG A 249 1.32 -30.36 -14.22
C ARG A 249 0.31 -29.27 -13.90
N ILE A 250 0.74 -28.25 -13.18
CA ILE A 250 -0.01 -27.01 -13.06
C ILE A 250 0.01 -26.29 -14.41
N ARG A 251 -1.17 -25.97 -14.94
CA ARG A 251 -1.35 -25.30 -16.21
C ARG A 251 -1.24 -23.78 -15.99
N SER A 252 -0.16 -23.18 -16.38
CA SER A 252 0.08 -21.73 -16.25
C SER A 252 0.28 -21.09 -17.60
N GLU A 253 -0.48 -20.03 -17.87
CA GLU A 253 -0.45 -19.31 -19.15
C GLU A 253 -0.42 -17.80 -18.92
N LYS A 254 0.23 -17.07 -19.81
CA LYS A 254 0.16 -15.61 -19.82
C LYS A 254 -1.10 -15.18 -20.56
N VAL A 255 -2.24 -15.22 -19.88
CA VAL A 255 -3.55 -14.91 -20.47
C VAL A 255 -3.72 -13.42 -20.71
N ALA A 256 -3.42 -12.57 -19.71
CA ALA A 256 -3.52 -11.13 -19.84
C ALA A 256 -2.16 -10.52 -20.20
N ILE A 257 -2.14 -9.71 -21.25
CA ILE A 257 -0.94 -8.99 -21.75
C ILE A 257 -1.24 -7.50 -21.67
N LYS A 258 -0.40 -6.74 -20.97
CA LYS A 258 -0.50 -5.29 -20.94
C LYS A 258 0.27 -4.70 -22.14
N ASP A 259 -0.43 -3.98 -23.02
CA ASP A 259 0.23 -3.28 -24.12
C ASP A 259 0.97 -2.04 -23.61
N ILE A 260 2.30 -2.13 -23.55
CA ILE A 260 3.19 -1.06 -23.08
C ILE A 260 3.16 0.18 -23.99
N LYS A 261 2.69 0.07 -25.23
CA LYS A 261 2.64 1.16 -26.21
C LYS A 261 1.50 2.15 -25.92
N LEU A 262 0.46 1.71 -25.23
CA LEU A 262 -0.65 2.59 -24.82
C LEU A 262 -0.32 3.31 -23.50
N ARG A 263 0.16 4.55 -23.62
CA ARG A 263 0.41 5.44 -22.47
C ARG A 263 -0.87 6.18 -22.11
N THR A 264 -1.64 5.62 -21.18
CA THR A 264 -2.96 6.13 -20.75
C THR A 264 -2.94 7.53 -20.11
N PHE A 265 -1.78 8.06 -19.75
CA PHE A 265 -1.64 9.39 -19.14
C PHE A 265 -1.53 10.54 -20.16
N ILE A 266 -1.47 10.23 -21.47
CA ILE A 266 -1.45 11.26 -22.54
C ILE A 266 -2.87 11.63 -23.01
N ALA A 267 -3.90 10.87 -22.59
CA ALA A 267 -5.28 11.10 -23.03
C ALA A 267 -6.05 11.98 -22.03
N GLU A 268 -6.63 13.06 -22.53
CA GLU A 268 -7.52 13.95 -21.77
C GLU A 268 -8.98 13.47 -21.78
N GLY A 269 -9.68 13.56 -20.64
CA GLY A 269 -11.14 13.47 -20.54
C GLY A 269 -11.76 12.08 -20.75
N ASN A 270 -12.93 12.03 -21.38
CA ASN A 270 -13.75 10.82 -21.59
C ASN A 270 -13.07 9.69 -22.37
N SER A 271 -12.00 9.97 -23.10
CA SER A 271 -11.21 8.97 -23.81
C SER A 271 -10.42 8.00 -22.88
N ARG A 272 -10.28 8.32 -21.59
CA ARG A 272 -9.63 7.41 -20.59
C ARG A 272 -10.41 6.09 -20.42
N ASN A 273 -11.73 6.13 -20.47
CA ASN A 273 -12.55 4.92 -20.29
C ASN A 273 -12.47 3.99 -21.51
N ASP A 274 -12.45 4.56 -22.70
CA ASP A 274 -12.30 3.79 -23.96
C ASP A 274 -10.86 3.23 -24.05
N LEU A 275 -9.84 3.99 -23.66
CA LEU A 275 -8.46 3.53 -23.61
C LEU A 275 -8.24 2.43 -22.57
N ALA A 276 -8.90 2.48 -21.40
CA ALA A 276 -8.81 1.44 -20.40
C ALA A 276 -9.31 0.08 -20.93
N ALA A 277 -10.27 0.06 -21.83
CA ALA A 277 -10.78 -1.15 -22.48
C ALA A 277 -9.76 -1.79 -23.46
N HIS A 278 -8.74 -1.04 -23.89
CA HIS A 278 -7.73 -1.48 -24.86
C HIS A 278 -6.31 -1.61 -24.27
N VAL A 279 -6.15 -1.41 -22.95
CA VAL A 279 -4.84 -1.52 -22.29
C VAL A 279 -4.36 -2.97 -22.20
N TYR A 280 -5.30 -3.92 -22.14
CA TYR A 280 -5.01 -5.33 -22.02
C TYR A 280 -5.41 -6.07 -23.28
N ASP A 281 -4.53 -6.96 -23.73
CA ASP A 281 -4.79 -7.97 -24.75
C ASP A 281 -4.85 -9.35 -24.09
N ILE A 282 -5.39 -10.35 -24.82
CA ILE A 282 -5.52 -11.72 -24.30
C ILE A 282 -4.93 -12.73 -25.25
N THR A 283 -4.36 -13.80 -24.68
CA THR A 283 -3.85 -14.94 -25.45
C THR A 283 -5.00 -15.90 -25.72
N TYR A 284 -5.51 -15.91 -26.96
CA TYR A 284 -6.54 -16.85 -27.38
C TYR A 284 -5.98 -18.29 -27.45
N GLY A 285 -6.83 -19.28 -27.14
CA GLY A 285 -6.44 -20.69 -27.15
C GLY A 285 -5.67 -21.15 -25.91
N SER A 286 -5.53 -20.29 -24.91
CA SER A 286 -4.86 -20.59 -23.64
C SER A 286 -5.68 -21.50 -22.70
N LEU A 287 -6.98 -21.66 -22.96
CA LEU A 287 -7.89 -22.50 -22.18
C LEU A 287 -8.94 -23.20 -23.05
N VAL A 288 -9.56 -24.26 -22.54
CA VAL A 288 -10.65 -24.97 -23.21
C VAL A 288 -12.00 -24.33 -22.83
N PRO A 289 -12.70 -23.72 -23.79
CA PRO A 289 -13.96 -23.03 -23.54
C PRO A 289 -15.02 -23.93 -22.88
N GLY A 290 -15.73 -23.41 -21.87
CA GLY A 290 -16.79 -24.11 -21.15
C GLY A 290 -16.33 -25.23 -20.21
N VAL A 291 -15.05 -25.61 -20.23
CA VAL A 291 -14.44 -26.69 -19.42
C VAL A 291 -13.54 -26.10 -18.34
N ASP A 292 -12.57 -25.27 -18.76
CA ASP A 292 -11.54 -24.78 -17.85
C ASP A 292 -12.03 -23.65 -16.94
N ASN A 293 -11.57 -23.67 -15.70
CA ASN A 293 -11.56 -22.51 -14.82
C ASN A 293 -10.36 -21.64 -15.16
N LEU A 294 -10.50 -20.32 -15.04
CA LEU A 294 -9.41 -19.36 -15.13
C LEU A 294 -9.19 -18.71 -13.77
N VAL A 295 -8.03 -18.95 -13.17
CA VAL A 295 -7.58 -18.26 -11.94
C VAL A 295 -6.58 -17.19 -12.32
N ILE A 296 -6.88 -15.94 -11.98
CA ILE A 296 -6.02 -14.81 -12.31
C ILE A 296 -5.70 -13.99 -11.05
N ILE A 297 -4.40 -13.86 -10.72
CA ILE A 297 -3.96 -13.11 -9.53
C ILE A 297 -3.66 -11.66 -9.89
N ASP A 298 -4.12 -10.75 -9.01
CA ASP A 298 -3.78 -9.33 -9.01
C ASP A 298 -3.12 -8.96 -7.67
N ASP A 299 -2.46 -7.82 -7.60
CA ASP A 299 -1.83 -7.33 -6.37
C ASP A 299 -2.89 -6.84 -5.35
N SER A 300 -3.87 -6.07 -5.79
CA SER A 300 -4.92 -5.50 -4.94
C SER A 300 -6.14 -5.05 -5.73
N ILE A 301 -7.30 -5.10 -5.08
CA ILE A 301 -8.57 -4.59 -5.64
C ILE A 301 -9.06 -3.45 -4.76
N VAL A 302 -8.89 -2.21 -5.23
CA VAL A 302 -9.31 -0.99 -4.53
C VAL A 302 -10.63 -0.46 -5.07
N ARG A 303 -10.62 0.10 -6.27
CA ARG A 303 -11.78 0.71 -6.93
C ARG A 303 -12.57 -0.29 -7.75
N GLY A 304 -11.93 -1.32 -8.23
CA GLY A 304 -12.50 -2.33 -9.13
C GLY A 304 -12.85 -1.82 -10.53
N THR A 305 -12.50 -0.57 -10.86
CA THR A 305 -12.87 0.04 -12.15
C THR A 305 -12.27 -0.72 -13.32
N THR A 306 -10.98 -1.05 -13.27
CA THR A 306 -10.28 -1.82 -14.31
C THR A 306 -10.87 -3.23 -14.46
N LEU A 307 -11.21 -3.88 -13.34
CA LEU A 307 -11.85 -5.19 -13.37
C LEU A 307 -13.21 -5.13 -14.07
N LYS A 308 -14.06 -4.16 -13.70
CA LYS A 308 -15.41 -4.01 -14.25
C LYS A 308 -15.40 -3.60 -15.72
N GLN A 309 -14.60 -2.61 -16.08
CA GLN A 309 -14.63 -1.99 -17.41
C GLN A 309 -13.86 -2.78 -18.46
N SER A 310 -12.86 -3.54 -18.04
CA SER A 310 -11.91 -4.16 -18.95
C SER A 310 -11.72 -5.65 -18.68
N ILE A 311 -11.12 -6.02 -17.54
CA ILE A 311 -10.55 -7.35 -17.32
C ILE A 311 -11.61 -8.45 -17.38
N ILE A 312 -12.71 -8.35 -16.63
CA ILE A 312 -13.73 -9.41 -16.60
C ILE A 312 -14.32 -9.63 -17.99
N GLY A 313 -14.69 -8.55 -18.71
CA GLY A 313 -15.26 -8.64 -20.04
C GLY A 313 -14.31 -9.22 -21.09
N ILE A 314 -13.01 -8.91 -21.00
CA ILE A 314 -11.98 -9.45 -21.90
C ILE A 314 -11.76 -10.94 -21.62
N LEU A 315 -11.64 -11.34 -20.36
CA LEU A 315 -11.44 -12.73 -19.95
C LEU A 315 -12.65 -13.60 -20.31
N ASP A 316 -13.88 -13.07 -20.21
CA ASP A 316 -15.11 -13.77 -20.58
C ASP A 316 -15.17 -14.13 -22.09
N ARG A 317 -14.42 -13.41 -22.95
CA ARG A 317 -14.30 -13.76 -24.39
C ARG A 317 -13.63 -15.10 -24.62
N LEU A 318 -12.80 -15.58 -23.68
CA LEU A 318 -12.21 -16.93 -23.72
C LEU A 318 -13.24 -18.02 -23.34
N SER A 319 -14.42 -17.63 -22.90
CA SER A 319 -15.50 -18.50 -22.46
C SER A 319 -15.09 -19.52 -21.38
N PRO A 320 -14.39 -19.12 -20.31
CA PRO A 320 -14.08 -20.04 -19.23
C PRO A 320 -15.37 -20.48 -18.50
N LYS A 321 -15.36 -21.68 -17.91
CA LYS A 321 -16.42 -22.14 -17.03
C LYS A 321 -16.60 -21.22 -15.82
N LYS A 322 -15.48 -20.77 -15.26
CA LYS A 322 -15.40 -19.90 -14.10
C LYS A 322 -14.19 -18.97 -14.18
N ILE A 323 -14.33 -17.74 -13.75
CA ILE A 323 -13.22 -16.77 -13.53
C ILE A 323 -13.07 -16.60 -12.02
N VAL A 324 -11.90 -16.93 -11.49
CA VAL A 324 -11.52 -16.66 -10.10
C VAL A 324 -10.47 -15.56 -10.09
N ILE A 325 -10.85 -14.38 -9.61
CA ILE A 325 -9.95 -13.25 -9.43
C ILE A 325 -9.36 -13.36 -8.03
N VAL A 326 -8.05 -13.39 -7.94
CA VAL A 326 -7.33 -13.58 -6.67
C VAL A 326 -6.57 -12.30 -6.36
N SER A 327 -6.75 -11.75 -5.16
CA SER A 327 -5.99 -10.61 -4.68
C SER A 327 -4.91 -11.03 -3.70
N SER A 328 -3.65 -10.67 -3.96
CA SER A 328 -2.56 -10.93 -3.01
C SER A 328 -2.59 -10.02 -1.77
N SER A 329 -3.47 -9.03 -1.75
CA SER A 329 -3.81 -8.24 -0.56
C SER A 329 -5.15 -8.67 0.05
N PRO A 330 -5.38 -8.40 1.35
CA PRO A 330 -6.72 -8.43 1.93
C PRO A 330 -7.65 -7.39 1.28
N GLN A 331 -8.94 -7.43 1.61
CA GLN A 331 -9.91 -6.43 1.13
C GLN A 331 -9.51 -5.02 1.57
N VAL A 332 -9.30 -4.12 0.62
CA VAL A 332 -8.99 -2.72 0.91
C VAL A 332 -10.27 -2.00 1.28
N ARG A 333 -10.47 -1.75 2.58
CA ARG A 333 -11.70 -1.23 3.19
C ARG A 333 -11.62 0.23 3.57
N TYR A 334 -10.40 0.70 3.92
CA TYR A 334 -10.20 2.02 4.52
C TYR A 334 -9.21 2.85 3.69
N PRO A 335 -9.47 4.17 3.59
CA PRO A 335 -8.59 5.11 2.89
C PRO A 335 -7.18 5.22 3.46
N ASP A 336 -6.26 5.72 2.65
CA ASP A 336 -4.94 6.18 3.12
C ASP A 336 -4.95 7.68 3.38
N TYR A 337 -4.33 8.08 4.49
CA TYR A 337 -4.14 9.48 4.85
C TYR A 337 -2.65 9.82 5.07
N TYR A 338 -1.76 8.98 4.57
CA TYR A 338 -0.31 9.12 4.73
C TYR A 338 0.43 9.33 3.40
N GLY A 339 -0.24 9.96 2.43
CA GLY A 339 0.40 10.47 1.22
C GLY A 339 0.11 9.71 -0.08
N ILE A 340 -0.90 8.82 -0.11
CA ILE A 340 -1.33 8.12 -1.33
C ILE A 340 -2.72 8.60 -1.73
N ASP A 341 -2.95 8.71 -3.04
CA ASP A 341 -4.24 9.15 -3.60
C ASP A 341 -5.32 8.07 -3.49
N MET A 342 -5.69 7.74 -2.25
CA MET A 342 -6.76 6.82 -1.90
C MET A 342 -7.56 7.37 -0.70
N ALA A 343 -7.98 8.65 -0.75
CA ALA A 343 -8.58 9.34 0.38
C ALA A 343 -10.12 9.29 0.41
N LYS A 344 -10.79 8.99 -0.73
CA LYS A 344 -12.25 9.09 -0.84
C LYS A 344 -12.95 7.76 -0.57
N MET A 345 -13.78 7.69 0.46
CA MET A 345 -14.57 6.52 0.82
C MET A 345 -15.40 5.96 -0.36
N SER A 346 -16.01 6.86 -1.15
CA SER A 346 -16.85 6.51 -2.30
C SER A 346 -16.12 5.78 -3.43
N GLU A 347 -14.78 5.72 -3.40
CA GLU A 347 -14.00 5.03 -4.43
C GLU A 347 -13.73 3.55 -4.11
N PHE A 348 -13.88 3.14 -2.83
CA PHE A 348 -13.58 1.77 -2.39
C PHE A 348 -14.73 0.82 -2.70
N ILE A 349 -14.46 -0.22 -3.49
CA ILE A 349 -15.49 -1.20 -3.86
C ILE A 349 -15.97 -2.01 -2.65
N ALA A 350 -15.09 -2.32 -1.68
CA ALA A 350 -15.48 -3.01 -0.45
C ALA A 350 -16.40 -2.15 0.41
N PHE A 351 -16.18 -0.84 0.48
CA PHE A 351 -17.09 0.08 1.17
C PHE A 351 -18.46 0.15 0.49
N LYS A 352 -18.49 0.29 -0.85
CA LYS A 352 -19.74 0.25 -1.61
C LYS A 352 -20.52 -1.04 -1.38
N ALA A 353 -19.81 -2.17 -1.41
CA ALA A 353 -20.42 -3.49 -1.17
C ALA A 353 -21.02 -3.59 0.24
N ALA A 354 -20.33 -3.13 1.27
CA ALA A 354 -20.85 -3.13 2.64
C ALA A 354 -22.07 -2.22 2.78
N ILE A 355 -22.05 -1.02 2.19
CA ILE A 355 -23.21 -0.11 2.19
C ILE A 355 -24.42 -0.73 1.49
N GLU A 356 -24.23 -1.39 0.32
CA GLU A 356 -25.33 -2.05 -0.39
C GLU A 356 -25.85 -3.27 0.41
N LEU A 357 -24.98 -4.06 1.04
CA LEU A 357 -25.41 -5.16 1.92
C LEU A 357 -26.26 -4.67 3.09
N LEU A 358 -25.90 -3.53 3.71
CA LEU A 358 -26.71 -2.92 4.79
C LEU A 358 -28.10 -2.50 4.27
N LYS A 359 -28.18 -2.01 3.04
CA LYS A 359 -29.46 -1.66 2.40
C LYS A 359 -30.31 -2.90 2.09
N ASP A 360 -29.69 -3.93 1.49
CA ASP A 360 -30.35 -5.18 1.11
C ASP A 360 -30.94 -5.94 2.31
N ARG A 361 -30.30 -5.81 3.50
CA ARG A 361 -30.73 -6.44 4.74
C ARG A 361 -31.57 -5.52 5.65
N ASP A 362 -31.99 -4.36 5.15
CA ASP A 362 -32.76 -3.35 5.90
C ASP A 362 -32.08 -2.89 7.21
N MET A 363 -30.73 -2.84 7.18
CA MET A 363 -29.89 -2.45 8.33
C MET A 363 -29.39 -1.00 8.23
N LYS A 364 -30.22 -0.08 7.70
CA LYS A 364 -29.84 1.33 7.50
C LYS A 364 -29.54 2.07 8.78
N ASP A 365 -30.08 1.61 9.92
CA ASP A 365 -29.78 2.13 11.27
C ASP A 365 -28.33 1.97 11.67
N VAL A 366 -27.61 0.97 11.14
CA VAL A 366 -26.15 0.82 11.35
C VAL A 366 -25.42 2.02 10.74
N ILE A 367 -25.80 2.43 9.53
CA ILE A 367 -25.21 3.59 8.86
C ILE A 367 -25.49 4.87 9.66
N ALA A 368 -26.76 5.07 10.06
CA ALA A 368 -27.16 6.23 10.84
C ALA A 368 -26.48 6.27 12.23
N ALA A 369 -26.31 5.11 12.88
CA ALA A 369 -25.62 5.01 14.16
C ALA A 369 -24.13 5.32 14.04
N ALA A 370 -23.42 4.75 13.05
CA ALA A 370 -22.02 5.02 12.78
C ALA A 370 -21.78 6.51 12.45
N TYR A 371 -22.67 7.11 11.66
CA TYR A 371 -22.63 8.54 11.34
C TYR A 371 -22.78 9.41 12.59
N ARG A 372 -23.81 9.17 13.42
CA ARG A 372 -24.00 9.92 14.68
C ARG A 372 -22.79 9.80 15.60
N LYS A 373 -22.30 8.57 15.85
CA LYS A 373 -21.11 8.33 16.69
C LYS A 373 -19.87 9.06 16.14
N SER A 374 -19.67 9.08 14.83
CA SER A 374 -18.56 9.81 14.20
C SER A 374 -18.72 11.32 14.35
N LYS A 375 -19.94 11.84 14.19
CA LYS A 375 -20.26 13.26 14.32
C LYS A 375 -20.15 13.78 15.74
N ASP A 376 -20.52 12.98 16.73
CA ASP A 376 -20.42 13.31 18.17
C ASP A 376 -18.96 13.47 18.63
N GLN A 377 -18.00 12.98 17.85
CA GLN A 377 -16.57 13.15 18.12
C GLN A 377 -15.98 14.46 17.56
N ILE A 378 -16.75 15.23 16.78
CA ILE A 378 -16.26 16.51 16.26
C ILE A 378 -15.93 17.44 17.42
N GLY A 379 -14.69 17.93 17.44
CA GLY A 379 -14.20 18.81 18.53
C GLY A 379 -13.49 18.07 19.67
N LEU A 380 -13.58 16.74 19.75
CA LEU A 380 -12.76 15.99 20.70
C LEU A 380 -11.26 16.05 20.34
N PRO A 381 -10.37 15.92 21.33
CA PRO A 381 -8.95 15.66 21.07
C PRO A 381 -8.80 14.41 20.18
N LYS A 382 -7.95 14.50 19.16
CA LYS A 382 -7.78 13.41 18.19
C LYS A 382 -7.36 12.07 18.82
N GLU A 383 -6.66 12.12 19.96
CA GLU A 383 -6.22 10.96 20.74
C GLU A 383 -7.39 10.20 21.42
N GLN A 384 -8.57 10.82 21.51
CA GLN A 384 -9.78 10.21 22.09
C GLN A 384 -10.76 9.72 21.03
N MET A 385 -10.46 9.98 19.75
CA MET A 385 -11.34 9.57 18.64
C MET A 385 -11.25 8.07 18.36
N VAL A 386 -12.40 7.47 18.08
CA VAL A 386 -12.58 6.04 17.76
C VAL A 386 -13.03 5.90 16.33
N ASN A 387 -12.55 4.86 15.65
CA ASN A 387 -12.97 4.51 14.30
C ASN A 387 -14.33 3.78 14.33
N TYR A 388 -15.42 4.52 14.18
CA TYR A 388 -16.77 3.94 14.07
C TYR A 388 -17.14 3.49 12.65
N VAL A 389 -16.30 3.74 11.65
CA VAL A 389 -16.50 3.19 10.29
C VAL A 389 -16.39 1.66 10.28
N LYS A 390 -15.71 1.08 11.28
CA LYS A 390 -15.68 -0.38 11.49
C LYS A 390 -17.08 -0.98 11.67
N ASP A 391 -18.02 -0.25 12.25
CA ASP A 391 -19.39 -0.70 12.46
C ASP A 391 -20.11 -1.00 11.13
N ILE A 392 -19.72 -0.36 10.03
CA ILE A 392 -20.25 -0.60 8.67
C ILE A 392 -19.94 -2.02 8.17
N TYR A 393 -18.78 -2.56 8.52
CA TYR A 393 -18.32 -3.88 8.09
C TYR A 393 -18.67 -5.00 9.09
N ALA A 394 -18.85 -4.65 10.36
CA ALA A 394 -19.02 -5.59 11.47
C ALA A 394 -20.15 -6.64 11.28
N PRO A 395 -21.29 -6.33 10.62
CA PRO A 395 -22.35 -7.32 10.40
C PRO A 395 -22.03 -8.40 9.38
N PHE A 396 -20.92 -8.32 8.66
CA PHE A 396 -20.65 -9.16 7.47
C PHE A 396 -19.33 -9.91 7.60
N THR A 397 -19.29 -11.11 7.03
CA THR A 397 -18.04 -11.81 6.77
C THR A 397 -17.33 -11.25 5.54
N ASP A 398 -16.04 -11.57 5.41
CA ASP A 398 -15.24 -11.18 4.24
C ASP A 398 -15.79 -11.80 2.94
N GLU A 399 -16.31 -13.03 3.05
CA GLU A 399 -16.95 -13.73 1.93
C GLU A 399 -18.24 -13.04 1.47
N GLU A 400 -19.10 -12.60 2.39
CA GLU A 400 -20.33 -11.90 2.05
C GLU A 400 -20.03 -10.57 1.33
N ILE A 401 -19.04 -9.82 1.81
CA ILE A 401 -18.58 -8.60 1.14
C ILE A 401 -18.02 -8.94 -0.25
N SER A 402 -17.20 -10.00 -0.38
CA SER A 402 -16.64 -10.43 -1.66
C SER A 402 -17.74 -10.81 -2.68
N VAL A 403 -18.78 -11.53 -2.25
CA VAL A 403 -19.94 -11.87 -3.10
C VAL A 403 -20.62 -10.60 -3.61
N LYS A 404 -20.89 -9.64 -2.72
CA LYS A 404 -21.51 -8.37 -3.13
C LYS A 404 -20.60 -7.55 -4.05
N MET A 405 -19.28 -7.58 -3.84
CA MET A 405 -18.33 -6.95 -4.76
C MET A 405 -18.40 -7.56 -6.16
N VAL A 406 -18.51 -8.89 -6.25
CA VAL A 406 -18.69 -9.60 -7.54
C VAL A 406 -19.95 -9.13 -8.24
N GLU A 407 -21.08 -8.99 -7.54
CA GLU A 407 -22.33 -8.47 -8.11
C GLU A 407 -22.13 -7.08 -8.70
N LEU A 408 -21.43 -6.20 -7.98
CA LEU A 408 -21.20 -4.81 -8.41
C LEU A 408 -20.19 -4.68 -9.56
N LEU A 409 -19.24 -5.62 -9.64
CA LEU A 409 -18.14 -5.58 -10.60
C LEU A 409 -18.41 -6.36 -11.87
N THR A 410 -19.28 -7.37 -11.85
CA THR A 410 -19.54 -8.22 -13.01
C THR A 410 -20.39 -7.46 -14.03
N PRO A 411 -19.91 -7.26 -15.28
CA PRO A 411 -20.69 -6.63 -16.33
C PRO A 411 -21.92 -7.46 -16.70
N ALA A 412 -23.00 -6.77 -17.09
CA ALA A 412 -24.18 -7.45 -17.64
C ALA A 412 -23.81 -8.26 -18.90
N GLY A 413 -24.29 -9.51 -18.98
CA GLY A 413 -24.01 -10.40 -20.10
C GLY A 413 -22.74 -11.26 -19.95
N THR A 414 -21.98 -11.13 -18.86
CA THR A 414 -20.87 -12.05 -18.52
C THR A 414 -21.42 -13.47 -18.41
N LYS A 415 -20.83 -14.42 -19.13
CA LYS A 415 -21.26 -15.84 -19.19
C LYS A 415 -20.61 -16.68 -18.11
N ALA A 416 -19.34 -16.43 -17.82
CA ALA A 416 -18.60 -17.15 -16.81
C ALA A 416 -19.11 -16.82 -15.40
N LYS A 417 -19.11 -17.81 -14.51
CA LYS A 417 -19.27 -17.54 -13.07
C LYS A 417 -18.03 -16.81 -12.56
N VAL A 418 -18.20 -15.64 -11.97
CA VAL A 418 -17.12 -14.84 -11.38
C VAL A 418 -17.06 -15.08 -9.88
N GLU A 419 -15.86 -15.19 -9.32
CA GLU A 419 -15.60 -15.26 -7.89
C GLU A 419 -14.34 -14.44 -7.56
N ILE A 420 -14.29 -13.82 -6.38
CA ILE A 420 -13.11 -13.09 -5.90
C ILE A 420 -12.61 -13.77 -4.61
N VAL A 421 -11.31 -14.02 -4.59
CA VAL A 421 -10.58 -14.59 -3.45
C VAL A 421 -9.58 -13.56 -2.96
N TYR A 422 -9.61 -13.26 -1.66
CA TYR A 422 -8.69 -12.33 -1.03
C TYR A 422 -7.69 -13.04 -0.13
N GLN A 423 -6.52 -12.42 0.04
CA GLN A 423 -5.57 -12.79 1.08
C GLN A 423 -6.23 -12.64 2.46
N PRO A 424 -6.17 -13.64 3.35
CA PRO A 424 -6.49 -13.43 4.75
C PRO A 424 -5.53 -12.45 5.42
N LEU A 425 -6.00 -11.67 6.39
CA LEU A 425 -5.15 -10.71 7.12
C LEU A 425 -4.00 -11.43 7.85
N GLU A 426 -4.27 -12.62 8.40
CA GLU A 426 -3.27 -13.49 9.02
C GLU A 426 -2.18 -13.90 8.01
N GLY A 427 -2.59 -14.26 6.79
CA GLY A 427 -1.65 -14.61 5.71
C GLY A 427 -0.74 -13.44 5.33
N LEU A 428 -1.28 -12.21 5.30
CA LEU A 428 -0.47 -11.00 5.11
C LEU A 428 0.54 -10.84 6.25
N HIS A 429 0.11 -11.02 7.50
CA HIS A 429 0.97 -10.88 8.67
C HIS A 429 2.07 -11.94 8.75
N GLU A 430 1.79 -13.15 8.28
CA GLU A 430 2.79 -14.22 8.19
C GLU A 430 3.80 -13.96 7.06
N ALA A 431 3.33 -13.48 5.91
CA ALA A 431 4.20 -13.17 4.78
C ALA A 431 5.06 -11.92 5.02
N CYS A 432 4.52 -10.90 5.70
CA CYS A 432 5.16 -9.61 5.94
C CYS A 432 5.25 -9.29 7.45
N PRO A 433 5.98 -10.08 8.27
CA PRO A 433 5.92 -10.01 9.73
C PRO A 433 6.42 -8.68 10.31
N ASN A 434 7.28 -7.97 9.58
CA ASN A 434 7.89 -6.71 10.01
C ASN A 434 7.10 -5.46 9.53
N HIS A 435 6.01 -5.64 8.78
CA HIS A 435 5.20 -4.55 8.21
C HIS A 435 3.75 -4.67 8.68
N ARG A 436 3.50 -4.27 9.94
CA ARG A 436 2.21 -4.39 10.62
C ARG A 436 1.30 -3.17 10.47
N GLY A 437 1.67 -2.21 9.65
CA GLY A 437 0.82 -1.08 9.30
C GLY A 437 -0.21 -1.48 8.25
N ASP A 438 -1.34 -2.03 8.70
CA ASP A 438 -2.38 -2.68 7.91
C ASP A 438 -3.72 -1.93 7.91
N TRP A 439 -3.71 -0.65 8.24
CA TRP A 439 -4.92 0.21 8.37
C TRP A 439 -5.84 0.20 7.15
N TYR A 440 -5.32 -0.07 5.96
CA TYR A 440 -6.12 -0.23 4.74
C TYR A 440 -7.15 -1.36 4.84
N PHE A 441 -6.83 -2.39 5.62
CA PHE A 441 -7.61 -3.63 5.77
C PHE A 441 -8.33 -3.69 7.11
N SER A 442 -7.61 -3.41 8.20
CA SER A 442 -8.09 -3.48 9.57
C SER A 442 -8.82 -2.23 10.07
N GLY A 443 -8.50 -1.05 9.49
CA GLY A 443 -8.93 0.24 10.01
C GLY A 443 -8.19 0.69 11.27
N ASP A 444 -7.08 0.02 11.63
CA ASP A 444 -6.24 0.34 12.79
C ASP A 444 -5.15 1.34 12.40
N TYR A 445 -5.54 2.61 12.30
CA TYR A 445 -4.62 3.68 11.93
C TYR A 445 -3.53 3.87 13.00
N PRO A 446 -2.26 3.95 12.58
CA PRO A 446 -1.13 4.10 13.52
C PRO A 446 -1.13 5.45 14.24
N THR A 447 -1.82 6.46 13.70
CA THR A 447 -1.85 7.79 14.29
C THR A 447 -3.26 8.29 14.58
N PRO A 448 -3.44 9.10 15.63
CA PRO A 448 -4.74 9.70 15.93
C PRO A 448 -5.30 10.57 14.80
N GLY A 449 -4.41 11.22 14.03
CA GLY A 449 -4.79 11.99 12.85
C GLY A 449 -5.45 11.16 11.77
N GLY A 450 -4.99 9.92 11.56
CA GLY A 450 -5.58 8.98 10.61
C GLY A 450 -7.04 8.66 10.95
N VAL A 451 -7.34 8.35 12.23
CA VAL A 451 -8.71 8.11 12.70
C VAL A 451 -9.60 9.34 12.50
N LYS A 452 -9.08 10.52 12.84
CA LYS A 452 -9.81 11.78 12.65
C LYS A 452 -10.16 12.01 11.18
N MET A 453 -9.20 11.82 10.28
CA MET A 453 -9.42 12.00 8.83
C MET A 453 -10.45 11.00 8.30
N LEU A 454 -10.40 9.74 8.75
CA LEU A 454 -11.38 8.72 8.38
C LEU A 454 -12.80 9.11 8.78
N ASN A 455 -12.98 9.52 10.05
CA ASN A 455 -14.29 9.93 10.54
C ASN A 455 -14.83 11.13 9.76
N ASN A 456 -14.00 12.13 9.43
CA ASN A 456 -14.40 13.26 8.60
C ASN A 456 -14.79 12.82 7.19
N ALA A 457 -14.00 11.98 6.53
CA ALA A 457 -14.31 11.48 5.20
C ALA A 457 -15.61 10.64 5.15
N PHE A 458 -15.90 9.91 6.23
CA PHE A 458 -17.15 9.17 6.36
C PHE A 458 -18.35 10.12 6.57
N ILE A 459 -18.23 11.13 7.42
CA ILE A 459 -19.25 12.16 7.62
C ILE A 459 -19.56 12.86 6.29
N ASP A 460 -18.51 13.33 5.60
CA ASP A 460 -18.64 14.02 4.31
C ASP A 460 -19.36 13.14 3.26
N TYR A 461 -18.99 11.84 3.21
CA TYR A 461 -19.64 10.88 2.33
C TYR A 461 -21.13 10.73 2.65
N ILE A 462 -21.50 10.58 3.91
CA ILE A 462 -22.89 10.41 4.31
C ILE A 462 -23.71 11.68 4.03
N GLU A 463 -23.19 12.86 4.33
CA GLU A 463 -23.87 14.14 4.09
C GLU A 463 -24.08 14.42 2.59
N GLN A 464 -23.15 13.97 1.73
CA GLN A 464 -23.31 14.08 0.27
C GLN A 464 -24.35 13.11 -0.31
N VAL A 465 -24.44 11.89 0.25
CA VAL A 465 -25.25 10.81 -0.34
C VAL A 465 -26.68 10.76 0.25
N TYR A 466 -26.83 11.01 1.55
CA TYR A 466 -28.07 10.74 2.25
C TYR A 466 -28.87 11.99 2.65
N GLN A 467 -28.36 13.21 2.48
CA GLN A 467 -29.08 14.48 2.82
C GLN A 467 -29.81 14.39 4.18
N PHE A 468 -29.07 14.04 5.25
CA PHE A 468 -29.61 13.97 6.62
C PHE A 468 -29.83 15.36 7.23
#